data_c2045de9fc50db2619b55ce1832cadd0
#
_entry.id   c2045de9fc50db2619b55ce1832cadd0
#
_cell.length_a   1.000
_cell.length_b   1.000
_cell.length_c   1.000
_cell.angle_alpha   90.00
_cell.angle_beta   90.00
_cell.angle_gamma   90.00
#
_symmetry.space_group_name_H-M   'P 1'
#
loop_
_entity.id
_entity.type
_entity.pdbx_description
1 polymer ?
#
loop_
_entity_poly.entity_id
_entity_poly.type
_entity_poly.pdbx_seq_one_letter_code
_entity_poly.pdbx_strand_id
1 'polypeptide(L)'
;MLAVDILIQGLIQGSIYALIALGLTLVYGLLRILHVAHASLFTLGGYLGVLVTNSTGSIFLALVLAMIVVGFVGMASYRILYRPLLNQPPLIALIASIGIFIASEEVFRLFFGPFSISYVSTPLQNQVEILPGTLISEARIMVVVLAFALLLGVNWLSRRTRLGIATRASVVDPGMAMSSGVNVETIRYAIFFMGSAFAAAAGVMVSLLNNLVEPTMGAVPSYKALAIIVLGGLGSVRGALIASLLLGVIETFGTIYLDDLLDRDSIAFAFLILVLMIRPKGIFTKG
;
A
#
# COMPACT_ATOMS: atom_id res chain seq x y z
N MET A 1 22.77 0.46 21.43
CA MET A 1 21.36 0.11 21.60
C MET A 1 20.45 1.06 20.82
N LEU A 2 20.44 2.36 21.08
CA LEU A 2 19.55 3.32 20.38
C LEU A 2 19.56 3.23 18.84
N ALA A 3 20.73 3.13 18.19
CA ALA A 3 20.82 3.01 16.73
C ALA A 3 20.19 1.72 16.18
N VAL A 4 20.30 0.62 16.91
CA VAL A 4 19.68 -0.66 16.53
C VAL A 4 18.16 -0.57 16.68
N ASP A 5 17.67 0.05 17.75
CA ASP A 5 16.23 0.26 17.95
C ASP A 5 15.63 1.16 16.86
N ILE A 6 16.32 2.22 16.45
CA ILE A 6 15.92 3.08 15.33
C ILE A 6 15.82 2.27 14.04
N LEU A 7 16.80 1.43 13.73
CA LEU A 7 16.78 0.60 12.54
C LEU A 7 15.63 -0.40 12.56
N ILE A 8 15.40 -1.07 13.70
CA ILE A 8 14.29 -2.03 13.82
C ILE A 8 12.94 -1.34 13.67
N GLN A 9 12.70 -0.25 14.39
CA GLN A 9 11.45 0.50 14.30
C GLN A 9 11.26 1.10 12.89
N GLY A 10 12.34 1.60 12.28
CA GLY A 10 12.33 2.13 10.91
C GLY A 10 12.03 1.05 9.87
N LEU A 11 12.56 -0.16 10.03
CA LEU A 11 12.25 -1.29 9.15
C LEU A 11 10.79 -1.75 9.30
N ILE A 12 10.24 -1.77 10.51
CA ILE A 12 8.83 -2.08 10.75
C ILE A 12 7.95 -1.04 10.06
N GLN A 13 8.22 0.24 10.27
CA GLN A 13 7.49 1.34 9.66
C GLN A 13 7.62 1.33 8.14
N GLY A 14 8.83 1.11 7.63
CA GLY A 14 9.09 0.97 6.20
C GLY A 14 8.38 -0.23 5.57
N SER A 15 8.18 -1.32 6.33
CA SER A 15 7.42 -2.49 5.88
C SER A 15 5.92 -2.18 5.73
N ILE A 16 5.34 -1.38 6.63
CA ILE A 16 3.97 -0.87 6.49
C ILE A 16 3.85 -0.05 5.20
N TYR A 17 4.78 0.86 4.97
CA TYR A 17 4.80 1.67 3.76
C TYR A 17 5.01 0.84 2.50
N ALA A 18 5.84 -0.20 2.57
CA ALA A 18 6.05 -1.13 1.47
C ALA A 18 4.75 -1.86 1.07
N LEU A 19 3.96 -2.32 2.04
CA LEU A 19 2.67 -2.98 1.77
C LEU A 19 1.73 -2.07 0.98
N ILE A 20 1.58 -0.82 1.41
CA ILE A 20 0.71 0.16 0.75
C ILE A 20 1.25 0.50 -0.64
N ALA A 21 2.55 0.81 -0.74
CA ALA A 21 3.20 1.21 -1.99
C ALA A 21 3.28 0.09 -3.02
N LEU A 22 3.36 -1.19 -2.59
CA LEU A 22 3.39 -2.34 -3.50
C LEU A 22 2.13 -2.42 -4.37
N GLY A 23 0.95 -2.32 -3.75
CA GLY A 23 -0.32 -2.35 -4.48
C GLY A 23 -0.42 -1.23 -5.50
N LEU A 24 -0.10 -0.01 -5.07
CA LEU A 24 -0.13 1.18 -5.93
C LEU A 24 0.91 1.10 -7.07
N THR A 25 2.11 0.56 -6.78
CA THR A 25 3.17 0.37 -7.78
C THR A 25 2.76 -0.60 -8.89
N LEU A 26 2.03 -1.67 -8.56
CA LEU A 26 1.52 -2.62 -9.55
C LEU A 26 0.52 -1.97 -10.50
N VAL A 27 -0.45 -1.24 -9.95
CA VAL A 27 -1.48 -0.54 -10.73
C VAL A 27 -0.84 0.53 -11.61
N TYR A 28 0.04 1.38 -11.04
CA TYR A 28 0.72 2.42 -11.79
C TYR A 28 1.64 1.84 -12.88
N GLY A 29 2.36 0.77 -12.57
CA GLY A 29 3.30 0.15 -13.50
C GLY A 29 2.66 -0.34 -14.80
N LEU A 30 1.40 -0.78 -14.75
CA LEU A 30 0.66 -1.25 -15.93
C LEU A 30 -0.11 -0.13 -16.64
N LEU A 31 -0.77 0.75 -15.88
CA LEU A 31 -1.74 1.70 -16.46
C LEU A 31 -1.21 3.13 -16.54
N ARG A 32 -0.11 3.43 -15.84
CA ARG A 32 0.47 4.78 -15.71
C ARG A 32 -0.53 5.83 -15.21
N ILE A 33 -1.50 5.39 -14.39
CA ILE A 33 -2.51 6.24 -13.75
C ILE A 33 -2.19 6.32 -12.25
N LEU A 34 -2.18 7.53 -11.69
CA LEU A 34 -2.08 7.74 -10.26
C LEU A 34 -3.43 7.40 -9.61
N HIS A 35 -3.49 6.28 -8.91
CA HIS A 35 -4.71 5.71 -8.32
C HIS A 35 -4.85 6.16 -6.86
N VAL A 36 -5.32 7.40 -6.62
CA VAL A 36 -5.52 7.95 -5.27
C VAL A 36 -6.60 7.19 -4.50
N ALA A 37 -7.67 6.72 -5.18
CA ALA A 37 -8.71 5.88 -4.59
C ALA A 37 -8.18 4.53 -4.02
N HIS A 38 -6.91 4.21 -4.21
CA HIS A 38 -6.23 3.10 -3.53
C HIS A 38 -6.32 3.21 -2.00
N ALA A 39 -6.34 4.44 -1.49
CA ALA A 39 -6.55 4.74 -0.08
C ALA A 39 -7.91 4.26 0.45
N SER A 40 -8.97 4.36 -0.36
CA SER A 40 -10.29 3.85 0.03
C SER A 40 -10.31 2.33 0.14
N LEU A 41 -9.57 1.63 -0.72
CA LEU A 41 -9.42 0.17 -0.67
C LEU A 41 -8.63 -0.26 0.57
N PHE A 42 -7.63 0.52 0.95
CA PHE A 42 -6.90 0.36 2.21
C PHE A 42 -7.83 0.51 3.42
N THR A 43 -8.63 1.60 3.48
CA THR A 43 -9.58 1.84 4.57
C THR A 43 -10.64 0.74 4.63
N LEU A 44 -11.19 0.30 3.49
CA LEU A 44 -12.12 -0.82 3.43
C LEU A 44 -11.51 -2.11 3.97
N GLY A 45 -10.25 -2.36 3.66
CA GLY A 45 -9.48 -3.47 4.23
C GLY A 45 -9.40 -3.41 5.75
N GLY A 46 -9.13 -2.22 6.32
CA GLY A 46 -9.15 -1.99 7.76
C GLY A 46 -10.50 -2.30 8.41
N TYR A 47 -11.62 -1.80 7.83
CA TYR A 47 -12.96 -2.12 8.31
C TYR A 47 -13.25 -3.61 8.29
N LEU A 48 -12.97 -4.31 7.19
CA LEU A 48 -13.15 -5.75 7.10
C LEU A 48 -12.25 -6.48 8.12
N GLY A 49 -11.02 -5.99 8.33
CA GLY A 49 -10.11 -6.50 9.34
C GLY A 49 -10.73 -6.49 10.73
N VAL A 50 -11.22 -5.33 11.17
CA VAL A 50 -11.85 -5.16 12.50
C VAL A 50 -13.14 -5.97 12.60
N LEU A 51 -14.07 -5.84 11.64
CA LEU A 51 -15.37 -6.47 11.69
C LEU A 51 -15.29 -8.00 11.67
N VAL A 52 -14.47 -8.57 10.77
CA VAL A 52 -14.32 -10.03 10.68
C VAL A 52 -13.57 -10.58 11.89
N THR A 53 -12.55 -9.88 12.38
CA THR A 53 -11.85 -10.32 13.60
C THR A 53 -12.77 -10.28 14.81
N ASN A 54 -13.56 -9.22 14.99
CA ASN A 54 -14.51 -9.12 16.10
C ASN A 54 -15.61 -10.18 16.06
N SER A 55 -16.00 -10.65 14.86
CA SER A 55 -17.04 -11.68 14.70
C SER A 55 -16.49 -13.11 14.78
N THR A 56 -15.26 -13.36 14.33
CA THR A 56 -14.68 -14.70 14.21
C THR A 56 -13.57 -15.01 15.20
N GLY A 57 -12.99 -13.98 15.81
CA GLY A 57 -11.79 -14.09 16.67
C GLY A 57 -10.48 -14.33 15.90
N SER A 58 -10.50 -14.37 14.55
CA SER A 58 -9.32 -14.73 13.75
C SER A 58 -8.88 -13.62 12.83
N ILE A 59 -7.72 -13.03 13.11
CA ILE A 59 -7.09 -12.02 12.25
C ILE A 59 -6.62 -12.60 10.90
N PHE A 60 -6.22 -13.87 10.87
CA PHE A 60 -5.80 -14.52 9.62
C PHE A 60 -6.97 -14.69 8.64
N LEU A 61 -8.15 -15.09 9.16
CA LEU A 61 -9.37 -15.18 8.37
C LEU A 61 -9.77 -13.79 7.86
N ALA A 62 -9.71 -12.79 8.73
CA ALA A 62 -10.00 -11.40 8.39
C ALA A 62 -9.07 -10.89 7.27
N LEU A 63 -7.77 -11.17 7.36
CA LEU A 63 -6.79 -10.80 6.34
C LEU A 63 -7.13 -11.42 4.98
N VAL A 64 -7.37 -12.72 4.93
CA VAL A 64 -7.66 -13.43 3.66
C VAL A 64 -8.98 -12.94 3.06
N LEU A 65 -10.04 -12.82 3.86
CA LEU A 65 -11.33 -12.32 3.40
C LEU A 65 -11.25 -10.88 2.91
N ALA A 66 -10.56 -10.00 3.66
CA ALA A 66 -10.35 -8.62 3.24
C ALA A 66 -9.60 -8.54 1.89
N MET A 67 -8.53 -9.31 1.71
CA MET A 67 -7.79 -9.34 0.44
C MET A 67 -8.66 -9.79 -0.73
N ILE A 68 -9.51 -10.82 -0.54
CA ILE A 68 -10.39 -11.33 -1.59
C ILE A 68 -11.49 -10.31 -1.91
N VAL A 69 -12.22 -9.85 -0.90
CA VAL A 69 -13.36 -8.93 -1.09
C VAL A 69 -12.90 -7.61 -1.71
N VAL A 70 -11.87 -6.99 -1.14
CA VAL A 70 -11.33 -5.72 -1.65
C VAL A 70 -10.66 -5.91 -3.01
N GLY A 71 -10.06 -7.06 -3.26
CA GLY A 71 -9.56 -7.42 -4.59
C GLY A 71 -10.66 -7.36 -5.65
N PHE A 72 -11.83 -7.94 -5.37
CA PHE A 72 -13.00 -7.85 -6.27
C PHE A 72 -13.57 -6.44 -6.38
N VAL A 73 -13.62 -5.68 -5.29
CA VAL A 73 -14.00 -4.25 -5.32
C VAL A 73 -13.05 -3.46 -6.23
N GLY A 74 -11.74 -3.74 -6.16
CA GLY A 74 -10.76 -3.14 -7.05
C GLY A 74 -10.99 -3.51 -8.53
N MET A 75 -11.29 -4.77 -8.84
CA MET A 75 -11.67 -5.19 -10.19
C MET A 75 -12.92 -4.46 -10.69
N ALA A 76 -13.94 -4.32 -9.83
CA ALA A 76 -15.16 -3.57 -10.15
C ALA A 76 -14.84 -2.09 -10.38
N SER A 77 -14.01 -1.48 -9.54
CA SER A 77 -13.54 -0.11 -9.71
C SER A 77 -12.81 0.08 -11.04
N TYR A 78 -11.94 -0.85 -11.43
CA TYR A 78 -11.30 -0.81 -12.74
C TYR A 78 -12.35 -0.82 -13.87
N ARG A 79 -13.30 -1.75 -13.84
CA ARG A 79 -14.31 -1.90 -14.90
C ARG A 79 -15.19 -0.67 -15.06
N ILE A 80 -15.66 -0.12 -13.93
CA ILE A 80 -16.66 0.95 -13.91
C ILE A 80 -16.00 2.31 -14.14
N LEU A 81 -14.84 2.56 -13.53
CA LEU A 81 -14.27 3.89 -13.42
C LEU A 81 -13.06 4.08 -14.35
N TYR A 82 -12.08 3.18 -14.33
CA TYR A 82 -10.82 3.40 -15.04
C TYR A 82 -10.86 2.96 -16.48
N ARG A 83 -11.57 1.86 -16.79
CA ARG A 83 -11.67 1.34 -18.15
C ARG A 83 -12.19 2.38 -19.15
N PRO A 84 -13.29 3.13 -18.90
CA PRO A 84 -13.77 4.17 -19.81
C PRO A 84 -12.81 5.36 -19.93
N LEU A 85 -11.94 5.57 -18.93
CA LEU A 85 -11.00 6.69 -18.88
C LEU A 85 -9.62 6.37 -19.51
N LEU A 86 -9.36 5.13 -19.93
CA LEU A 86 -8.04 4.73 -20.45
C LEU A 86 -7.60 5.50 -21.70
N ASN A 87 -8.55 5.99 -22.50
CA ASN A 87 -8.28 6.77 -23.71
C ASN A 87 -8.33 8.29 -23.46
N GLN A 88 -8.51 8.71 -22.22
CA GLN A 88 -8.53 10.12 -21.82
C GLN A 88 -7.16 10.55 -21.30
N PRO A 89 -6.86 11.86 -21.26
CA PRO A 89 -5.65 12.35 -20.61
C PRO A 89 -5.52 11.83 -19.18
N PRO A 90 -4.30 11.46 -18.72
CA PRO A 90 -4.08 10.88 -17.37
C PRO A 90 -4.60 11.75 -16.21
N LEU A 91 -4.68 13.07 -16.42
CA LEU A 91 -5.22 14.00 -15.45
C LEU A 91 -6.70 13.75 -15.13
N ILE A 92 -7.50 13.33 -16.12
CA ILE A 92 -8.93 13.03 -15.93
C ILE A 92 -9.07 11.81 -14.99
N ALA A 93 -8.29 10.78 -15.20
CA ALA A 93 -8.29 9.60 -14.34
C ALA A 93 -7.82 9.93 -12.91
N LEU A 94 -6.85 10.84 -12.77
CA LEU A 94 -6.39 11.33 -11.46
C LEU A 94 -7.51 12.09 -10.73
N ILE A 95 -8.17 13.05 -11.38
CA ILE A 95 -9.27 13.83 -10.79
C ILE A 95 -10.43 12.90 -10.39
N ALA A 96 -10.82 11.97 -11.26
CA ALA A 96 -11.84 10.98 -10.97
C ALA A 96 -11.46 10.12 -9.75
N SER A 97 -10.20 9.72 -9.66
CA SER A 97 -9.67 8.95 -8.54
C SER A 97 -9.73 9.70 -7.20
N ILE A 98 -9.44 11.01 -7.20
CA ILE A 98 -9.57 11.86 -6.02
C ILE A 98 -11.05 11.99 -5.62
N GLY A 99 -11.94 12.22 -6.59
CA GLY A 99 -13.38 12.30 -6.32
C GLY A 99 -13.92 11.01 -5.70
N ILE A 100 -13.48 9.85 -6.17
CA ILE A 100 -13.85 8.55 -5.59
C ILE A 100 -13.32 8.40 -4.16
N PHE A 101 -12.08 8.82 -3.92
CA PHE A 101 -11.50 8.78 -2.58
C PHE A 101 -12.35 9.58 -1.58
N ILE A 102 -12.68 10.84 -1.91
CA ILE A 102 -13.52 11.71 -1.05
C ILE A 102 -14.92 11.10 -0.88
N ALA A 103 -15.54 10.62 -1.97
CA ALA A 103 -16.86 10.00 -1.88
C ALA A 103 -16.85 8.72 -1.02
N SER A 104 -15.76 7.95 -1.08
CA SER A 104 -15.62 6.74 -0.28
C SER A 104 -15.52 7.02 1.22
N GLU A 105 -14.85 8.12 1.62
CA GLU A 105 -14.81 8.52 3.03
C GLU A 105 -16.21 8.82 3.57
N GLU A 106 -17.04 9.52 2.79
CA GLU A 106 -18.43 9.80 3.18
C GLU A 106 -19.27 8.52 3.17
N VAL A 107 -19.07 7.61 2.22
CA VAL A 107 -19.73 6.29 2.22
C VAL A 107 -19.35 5.52 3.48
N PHE A 108 -18.09 5.51 3.90
CA PHE A 108 -17.68 4.84 5.15
C PHE A 108 -18.34 5.48 6.38
N ARG A 109 -18.44 6.82 6.43
CA ARG A 109 -19.17 7.51 7.51
C ARG A 109 -20.64 7.17 7.56
N LEU A 110 -21.29 7.01 6.41
CA LEU A 110 -22.70 6.62 6.33
C LEU A 110 -22.95 5.18 6.79
N PHE A 111 -22.09 4.24 6.41
CA PHE A 111 -22.28 2.80 6.71
C PHE A 111 -21.74 2.40 8.08
N PHE A 112 -20.60 2.95 8.50
CA PHE A 112 -19.90 2.55 9.73
C PHE A 112 -19.96 3.60 10.83
N GLY A 113 -20.51 4.80 10.54
CA GLY A 113 -20.55 5.93 11.44
C GLY A 113 -19.30 6.81 11.37
N PRO A 114 -19.34 8.01 11.98
CA PRO A 114 -18.24 8.98 11.96
C PRO A 114 -17.11 8.65 12.94
N PHE A 115 -17.35 7.74 13.88
CA PHE A 115 -16.41 7.39 14.94
C PHE A 115 -15.54 6.17 14.55
N SER A 116 -14.40 6.06 15.19
CA SER A 116 -13.53 4.89 15.04
C SER A 116 -14.18 3.63 15.62
N ILE A 117 -13.94 2.49 14.96
CA ILE A 117 -14.32 1.16 15.44
C ILE A 117 -13.05 0.43 15.87
N SER A 118 -13.05 -0.10 17.09
CA SER A 118 -11.90 -0.80 17.69
C SER A 118 -12.10 -2.31 17.69
N TYR A 119 -10.99 -3.03 17.84
CA TYR A 119 -11.03 -4.46 18.14
C TYR A 119 -11.56 -4.68 19.56
N VAL A 120 -12.47 -5.63 19.72
CA VAL A 120 -12.99 -6.06 21.04
C VAL A 120 -11.88 -6.77 21.83
N SER A 121 -11.13 -7.62 21.14
CA SER A 121 -9.95 -8.30 21.68
C SER A 121 -8.86 -8.20 20.60
N THR A 122 -7.84 -7.38 20.86
CA THR A 122 -6.78 -7.16 19.88
C THR A 122 -5.86 -8.37 19.82
N PRO A 123 -5.80 -9.10 18.69
CA PRO A 123 -4.93 -10.25 18.57
C PRO A 123 -3.47 -9.84 18.43
N LEU A 124 -2.53 -10.78 18.66
CA LEU A 124 -1.08 -10.62 18.43
C LEU A 124 -0.45 -9.48 19.25
N GLN A 125 -0.92 -9.25 20.47
CA GLN A 125 -0.38 -8.23 21.38
C GLN A 125 0.75 -8.75 22.29
N ASN A 126 1.05 -10.05 22.26
CA ASN A 126 2.16 -10.58 23.01
C ASN A 126 3.46 -9.92 22.56
N GLN A 127 4.32 -9.64 23.54
CA GLN A 127 5.62 -9.06 23.27
C GLN A 127 6.67 -10.17 23.17
N VAL A 128 7.47 -10.14 22.13
CA VAL A 128 8.59 -11.06 21.91
C VAL A 128 9.88 -10.27 22.04
N GLU A 129 10.79 -10.75 22.85
CA GLU A 129 12.13 -10.17 22.98
C GLU A 129 12.99 -10.66 21.82
N ILE A 130 13.34 -9.76 20.90
CA ILE A 130 14.19 -10.08 19.73
C ILE A 130 15.67 -9.86 20.06
N LEU A 131 15.96 -8.84 20.84
CA LEU A 131 17.30 -8.52 21.32
C LEU A 131 17.21 -8.18 22.81
N PRO A 132 18.27 -8.39 23.62
CA PRO A 132 18.25 -8.05 25.03
C PRO A 132 17.76 -6.60 25.26
N GLY A 133 16.57 -6.47 25.86
CA GLY A 133 15.93 -5.19 26.15
C GLY A 133 15.07 -4.59 25.04
N THR A 134 14.93 -5.25 23.87
CA THR A 134 14.05 -4.78 22.79
C THR A 134 12.83 -5.70 22.64
N LEU A 135 11.69 -5.23 23.13
CA LEU A 135 10.40 -5.92 23.07
C LEU A 135 9.60 -5.44 21.83
N ILE A 136 9.13 -6.39 21.03
CA ILE A 136 8.34 -6.10 19.83
C ILE A 136 7.06 -6.95 19.85
N SER A 137 5.90 -6.34 19.53
CA SER A 137 4.64 -7.07 19.47
C SER A 137 4.61 -8.04 18.28
N GLU A 138 3.94 -9.18 18.45
CA GLU A 138 3.71 -10.16 17.38
C GLU A 138 3.07 -9.52 16.13
N ALA A 139 2.17 -8.53 16.31
CA ALA A 139 1.56 -7.79 15.23
C ALA A 139 2.60 -7.06 14.36
N ARG A 140 3.62 -6.45 14.97
CA ARG A 140 4.72 -5.78 14.22
C ARG A 140 5.58 -6.76 13.44
N ILE A 141 5.85 -7.94 14.03
CA ILE A 141 6.57 -9.02 13.35
C ILE A 141 5.75 -9.51 12.15
N MET A 142 4.44 -9.71 12.33
CA MET A 142 3.53 -10.13 11.27
C MET A 142 3.52 -9.15 10.09
N VAL A 143 3.53 -7.84 10.34
CA VAL A 143 3.61 -6.82 9.27
C VAL A 143 4.87 -6.99 8.43
N VAL A 144 6.03 -7.16 9.07
CA VAL A 144 7.30 -7.35 8.36
C VAL A 144 7.27 -8.64 7.54
N VAL A 145 6.86 -9.75 8.15
CA VAL A 145 6.75 -11.05 7.47
C VAL A 145 5.81 -10.97 6.27
N LEU A 146 4.63 -10.36 6.45
CA LEU A 146 3.63 -10.19 5.40
C LEU A 146 4.16 -9.31 4.26
N ALA A 147 4.81 -8.20 4.57
CA ALA A 147 5.39 -7.31 3.56
C ALA A 147 6.42 -8.04 2.69
N PHE A 148 7.35 -8.76 3.31
CA PHE A 148 8.35 -9.53 2.58
C PHE A 148 7.74 -10.73 1.82
N ALA A 149 6.76 -11.44 2.40
CA ALA A 149 6.06 -12.54 1.74
C ALA A 149 5.34 -12.06 0.47
N LEU A 150 4.58 -10.97 0.54
CA LEU A 150 3.89 -10.40 -0.62
C LEU A 150 4.87 -9.88 -1.67
N LEU A 151 5.95 -9.25 -1.25
CA LEU A 151 7.00 -8.78 -2.16
C LEU A 151 7.70 -9.92 -2.89
N LEU A 152 8.07 -10.98 -2.17
CA LEU A 152 8.65 -12.19 -2.77
C LEU A 152 7.64 -12.87 -3.70
N GLY A 153 6.36 -12.91 -3.31
CA GLY A 153 5.27 -13.42 -4.13
C GLY A 153 5.14 -12.65 -5.46
N VAL A 154 5.13 -11.32 -5.41
CA VAL A 154 5.09 -10.46 -6.61
C VAL A 154 6.33 -10.67 -7.49
N ASN A 155 7.51 -10.71 -6.89
CA ASN A 155 8.74 -10.93 -7.65
C ASN A 155 8.76 -12.31 -8.32
N TRP A 156 8.32 -13.36 -7.62
CA TRP A 156 8.17 -14.71 -8.17
C TRP A 156 7.13 -14.73 -9.28
N LEU A 157 5.93 -14.18 -9.04
CA LEU A 157 4.84 -14.08 -10.02
C LEU A 157 5.33 -13.36 -11.29
N SER A 158 5.98 -12.21 -11.12
CA SER A 158 6.49 -11.42 -12.22
C SER A 158 7.54 -12.15 -13.05
N ARG A 159 8.43 -12.95 -12.42
CA ARG A 159 9.57 -13.57 -13.11
C ARG A 159 9.29 -14.96 -13.65
N ARG A 160 8.44 -15.74 -12.99
CA ARG A 160 8.28 -17.18 -13.19
C ARG A 160 6.93 -17.58 -13.78
N THR A 161 5.96 -16.65 -13.92
CA THR A 161 4.63 -17.01 -14.40
C THR A 161 4.29 -16.37 -15.75
N ARG A 162 3.34 -16.99 -16.45
CA ARG A 162 2.79 -16.47 -17.71
C ARG A 162 2.14 -15.07 -17.49
N LEU A 163 1.49 -14.86 -16.35
CA LEU A 163 0.91 -13.57 -15.98
C LEU A 163 1.98 -12.48 -15.88
N GLY A 164 3.12 -12.77 -15.26
CA GLY A 164 4.23 -11.82 -15.17
C GLY A 164 4.86 -11.50 -16.53
N ILE A 165 5.01 -12.49 -17.41
CA ILE A 165 5.50 -12.27 -18.79
C ILE A 165 4.50 -11.39 -19.55
N ALA A 166 3.20 -11.73 -19.51
CA ALA A 166 2.12 -11.00 -20.17
C ALA A 166 2.00 -9.56 -19.65
N THR A 167 2.16 -9.35 -18.33
CA THR A 167 2.17 -8.02 -17.75
C THR A 167 3.32 -7.17 -18.31
N ARG A 168 4.55 -7.70 -18.34
CA ARG A 168 5.70 -6.96 -18.90
C ARG A 168 5.52 -6.65 -20.39
N ALA A 169 5.02 -7.60 -21.18
CA ALA A 169 4.71 -7.37 -22.58
C ALA A 169 3.67 -6.24 -22.76
N SER A 170 2.59 -6.28 -21.95
CA SER A 170 1.52 -5.25 -21.98
C SER A 170 1.98 -3.86 -21.53
N VAL A 171 3.02 -3.77 -20.69
CA VAL A 171 3.60 -2.48 -20.25
C VAL A 171 4.46 -1.86 -21.34
N VAL A 172 5.18 -2.68 -22.14
CA VAL A 172 6.06 -2.20 -23.21
C VAL A 172 5.23 -1.77 -24.42
N ASP A 173 4.38 -2.65 -24.92
CA ASP A 173 3.51 -2.38 -26.06
C ASP A 173 2.23 -3.24 -25.95
N PRO A 174 1.10 -2.63 -25.54
CA PRO A 174 -0.17 -3.34 -25.44
C PRO A 174 -0.66 -3.89 -26.78
N GLY A 175 -0.41 -3.17 -27.90
CA GLY A 175 -0.85 -3.56 -29.23
C GLY A 175 -0.11 -4.79 -29.73
N MET A 176 1.22 -4.81 -29.59
CA MET A 176 2.07 -5.95 -29.93
C MET A 176 1.76 -7.16 -29.04
N ALA A 177 1.49 -6.93 -27.74
CA ALA A 177 1.08 -7.99 -26.82
C ALA A 177 -0.24 -8.64 -27.26
N MET A 178 -1.23 -7.85 -27.67
CA MET A 178 -2.51 -8.35 -28.20
C MET A 178 -2.31 -9.15 -29.50
N SER A 179 -1.47 -8.68 -30.40
CA SER A 179 -1.15 -9.38 -31.66
C SER A 179 -0.46 -10.72 -31.39
N SER A 180 0.24 -10.85 -30.24
CA SER A 180 0.85 -12.10 -29.78
C SER A 180 -0.10 -12.99 -28.96
N GLY A 181 -1.41 -12.70 -28.92
CA GLY A 181 -2.42 -13.51 -28.22
C GLY A 181 -2.58 -13.19 -26.74
N VAL A 182 -1.95 -12.14 -26.22
CA VAL A 182 -2.12 -11.73 -24.82
C VAL A 182 -3.42 -10.95 -24.65
N ASN A 183 -4.32 -11.43 -23.77
CA ASN A 183 -5.50 -10.67 -23.39
C ASN A 183 -5.11 -9.59 -22.36
N VAL A 184 -4.77 -8.39 -22.85
CA VAL A 184 -4.34 -7.24 -22.04
C VAL A 184 -5.40 -6.83 -21.04
N GLU A 185 -6.69 -6.96 -21.39
CA GLU A 185 -7.79 -6.62 -20.49
C GLU A 185 -7.81 -7.53 -19.25
N THR A 186 -7.63 -8.84 -19.45
CA THR A 186 -7.53 -9.80 -18.33
C THR A 186 -6.32 -9.48 -17.42
N ILE A 187 -5.21 -9.05 -18.00
CA ILE A 187 -4.04 -8.63 -17.23
C ILE A 187 -4.35 -7.41 -16.36
N ARG A 188 -5.07 -6.42 -16.90
CA ARG A 188 -5.49 -5.23 -16.15
C ARG A 188 -6.38 -5.59 -14.97
N TYR A 189 -7.38 -6.48 -15.17
CA TYR A 189 -8.20 -6.99 -14.07
C TYR A 189 -7.37 -7.68 -12.99
N ALA A 190 -6.46 -8.56 -13.37
CA ALA A 190 -5.60 -9.29 -12.43
C ALA A 190 -4.71 -8.35 -11.60
N ILE A 191 -4.14 -7.33 -12.23
CA ILE A 191 -3.29 -6.34 -11.55
C ILE A 191 -4.12 -5.46 -10.60
N PHE A 192 -5.33 -5.04 -10.99
CA PHE A 192 -6.23 -4.32 -10.08
C PHE A 192 -6.64 -5.17 -8.89
N PHE A 193 -6.99 -6.44 -9.11
CA PHE A 193 -7.27 -7.37 -8.03
C PHE A 193 -6.11 -7.47 -7.05
N MET A 194 -4.90 -7.75 -7.55
CA MET A 194 -3.71 -7.91 -6.71
C MET A 194 -3.34 -6.62 -5.98
N GLY A 195 -3.34 -5.48 -6.68
CA GLY A 195 -3.04 -4.19 -6.09
C GLY A 195 -4.01 -3.85 -4.96
N SER A 196 -5.30 -4.05 -5.18
CA SER A 196 -6.37 -3.81 -4.20
C SER A 196 -6.31 -4.78 -3.01
N ALA A 197 -6.00 -6.05 -3.26
CA ALA A 197 -5.77 -7.04 -2.21
C ALA A 197 -4.60 -6.64 -1.30
N PHE A 198 -3.53 -6.09 -1.87
CA PHE A 198 -2.38 -5.60 -1.08
C PHE A 198 -2.72 -4.33 -0.29
N ALA A 199 -3.54 -3.44 -0.84
CA ALA A 199 -4.09 -2.31 -0.08
C ALA A 199 -4.89 -2.80 1.13
N ALA A 200 -5.75 -3.79 0.92
CA ALA A 200 -6.53 -4.38 2.00
C ALA A 200 -5.63 -5.02 3.08
N ALA A 201 -4.63 -5.79 2.67
CA ALA A 201 -3.67 -6.37 3.60
C ALA A 201 -2.98 -5.32 4.47
N ALA A 202 -2.55 -4.22 3.84
CA ALA A 202 -1.97 -3.07 4.55
C ALA A 202 -2.99 -2.43 5.51
N GLY A 203 -4.24 -2.25 5.08
CA GLY A 203 -5.33 -1.71 5.90
C GLY A 203 -5.63 -2.55 7.13
N VAL A 204 -5.71 -3.88 6.98
CA VAL A 204 -5.87 -4.82 8.11
C VAL A 204 -4.70 -4.71 9.08
N MET A 205 -3.46 -4.64 8.58
CA MET A 205 -2.28 -4.57 9.45
C MET A 205 -2.20 -3.24 10.19
N VAL A 206 -2.50 -2.12 9.53
CA VAL A 206 -2.46 -0.80 10.17
C VAL A 206 -3.60 -0.66 11.18
N SER A 207 -4.81 -1.14 10.88
CA SER A 207 -5.90 -1.15 11.87
C SER A 207 -5.57 -2.02 13.08
N LEU A 208 -4.88 -3.14 12.89
CA LEU A 208 -4.40 -3.99 13.99
C LEU A 208 -3.36 -3.29 14.87
N LEU A 209 -2.40 -2.59 14.25
CA LEU A 209 -1.35 -1.87 14.98
C LEU A 209 -1.89 -0.67 15.77
N ASN A 210 -2.86 0.04 15.18
CA ASN A 210 -3.51 1.20 15.82
C ASN A 210 -4.67 0.80 16.74
N ASN A 211 -5.07 -0.46 16.74
CA ASN A 211 -6.23 -1.01 17.44
C ASN A 211 -7.57 -0.36 17.04
N LEU A 212 -7.63 0.31 15.90
CA LEU A 212 -8.82 0.99 15.43
C LEU A 212 -8.82 1.16 13.90
N VAL A 213 -10.02 1.38 13.36
CA VAL A 213 -10.25 1.85 11.99
C VAL A 213 -11.19 3.05 12.01
N GLU A 214 -10.93 4.02 11.15
CA GLU A 214 -11.76 5.21 10.99
C GLU A 214 -11.94 5.55 9.50
N PRO A 215 -12.99 6.31 9.11
CA PRO A 215 -13.26 6.62 7.71
C PRO A 215 -12.10 7.29 6.97
N THR A 216 -11.34 8.13 7.67
CA THR A 216 -10.24 8.94 7.13
C THR A 216 -8.87 8.28 7.20
N MET A 217 -8.78 7.06 7.74
CA MET A 217 -7.53 6.35 8.01
C MET A 217 -6.65 6.18 6.75
N GLY A 218 -7.23 6.21 5.55
CA GLY A 218 -6.52 6.11 4.28
C GLY A 218 -5.83 7.40 3.82
N ALA A 219 -6.16 8.56 4.38
CA ALA A 219 -5.66 9.85 3.90
C ALA A 219 -4.13 9.93 3.97
N VAL A 220 -3.56 9.76 5.16
CA VAL A 220 -2.10 9.83 5.39
C VAL A 220 -1.33 8.76 4.60
N PRO A 221 -1.71 7.47 4.66
CA PRO A 221 -1.04 6.44 3.86
C PRO A 221 -1.09 6.68 2.34
N SER A 222 -2.14 7.34 1.84
CA SER A 222 -2.31 7.61 0.42
C SER A 222 -1.20 8.49 -0.15
N TYR A 223 -0.97 9.67 0.43
CA TYR A 223 0.07 10.57 -0.08
C TYR A 223 1.47 10.04 0.19
N LYS A 224 1.70 9.31 1.29
CA LYS A 224 2.98 8.64 1.55
C LYS A 224 3.27 7.55 0.51
N ALA A 225 2.26 6.75 0.15
CA ALA A 225 2.42 5.76 -0.91
C ALA A 225 2.74 6.39 -2.27
N LEU A 226 2.06 7.50 -2.62
CA LEU A 226 2.38 8.26 -3.83
C LEU A 226 3.81 8.80 -3.79
N ALA A 227 4.23 9.36 -2.66
CA ALA A 227 5.59 9.82 -2.45
C ALA A 227 6.62 8.70 -2.66
N ILE A 228 6.37 7.54 -2.07
CA ILE A 228 7.25 6.37 -2.13
C ILE A 228 7.41 5.85 -3.56
N ILE A 229 6.31 5.74 -4.33
CA ILE A 229 6.40 5.27 -5.72
C ILE A 229 7.14 6.25 -6.62
N VAL A 230 7.03 7.56 -6.36
CA VAL A 230 7.79 8.58 -7.08
C VAL A 230 9.27 8.50 -6.69
N LEU A 231 9.58 8.42 -5.40
CA LEU A 231 10.96 8.25 -4.88
C LEU A 231 11.62 6.97 -5.42
N GLY A 232 10.90 5.86 -5.38
CA GLY A 232 11.39 4.55 -5.82
C GLY A 232 11.52 4.43 -7.33
N GLY A 233 10.91 5.37 -8.07
CA GLY A 233 10.76 5.30 -9.52
C GLY A 233 9.45 4.63 -9.92
N LEU A 234 8.65 5.37 -10.66
CA LEU A 234 7.29 5.02 -11.04
C LEU A 234 7.18 3.63 -11.71
N GLY A 235 6.45 2.70 -11.08
CA GLY A 235 6.26 1.34 -11.55
C GLY A 235 7.38 0.34 -11.18
N SER A 236 8.38 0.77 -10.41
CA SER A 236 9.47 -0.09 -9.95
C SER A 236 9.16 -0.70 -8.58
N VAL A 237 8.77 -1.98 -8.54
CA VAL A 237 8.50 -2.70 -7.28
C VAL A 237 9.72 -2.71 -6.34
N ARG A 238 10.93 -2.90 -6.89
CA ARG A 238 12.17 -2.87 -6.10
C ARG A 238 12.47 -1.47 -5.58
N GLY A 239 12.26 -0.46 -6.43
CA GLY A 239 12.45 0.93 -6.07
C GLY A 239 11.49 1.36 -4.96
N ALA A 240 10.20 1.01 -5.08
CA ALA A 240 9.19 1.28 -4.06
C ALA A 240 9.55 0.64 -2.71
N LEU A 241 10.05 -0.62 -2.70
CA LEU A 241 10.51 -1.27 -1.47
C LEU A 241 11.65 -0.49 -0.81
N ILE A 242 12.70 -0.19 -1.56
CA ILE A 242 13.87 0.49 -1.00
C ILE A 242 13.48 1.90 -0.51
N ALA A 243 12.66 2.61 -1.29
CA ALA A 243 12.16 3.92 -0.90
C ALA A 243 11.30 3.87 0.37
N SER A 244 10.44 2.86 0.52
CA SER A 244 9.62 2.70 1.72
C SER A 244 10.45 2.38 2.96
N LEU A 245 11.45 1.52 2.86
CA LEU A 245 12.35 1.20 3.98
C LEU A 245 13.21 2.41 4.36
N LEU A 246 13.74 3.13 3.38
CA LEU A 246 14.49 4.36 3.63
C LEU A 246 13.62 5.43 4.32
N LEU A 247 12.40 5.65 3.82
CA LEU A 247 11.47 6.60 4.42
C LEU A 247 11.13 6.21 5.86
N GLY A 248 10.86 4.92 6.13
CA GLY A 248 10.58 4.42 7.47
C GLY A 248 11.72 4.66 8.44
N VAL A 249 12.96 4.43 8.02
CA VAL A 249 14.15 4.70 8.86
C VAL A 249 14.35 6.20 9.09
N ILE A 250 14.18 7.03 8.06
CA ILE A 250 14.34 8.49 8.16
C ILE A 250 13.27 9.10 9.05
N GLU A 251 12.01 8.69 8.91
CA GLU A 251 10.93 9.14 9.80
C GLU A 251 11.18 8.72 11.25
N THR A 252 11.62 7.48 11.49
CA THR A 252 11.90 7.01 12.84
C THR A 252 13.08 7.76 13.45
N PHE A 253 14.12 8.01 12.68
CA PHE A 253 15.24 8.85 13.11
C PHE A 253 14.78 10.28 13.43
N GLY A 254 13.99 10.88 12.53
CA GLY A 254 13.50 12.23 12.69
C GLY A 254 12.58 12.39 13.89
N THR A 255 11.67 11.45 14.15
CA THR A 255 10.79 11.49 15.34
C THR A 255 11.55 11.35 16.66
N ILE A 256 12.73 10.77 16.70
CA ILE A 256 13.54 10.66 17.94
C ILE A 256 14.37 11.92 18.18
N TYR A 257 14.85 12.57 17.12
CA TYR A 257 15.78 13.69 17.24
C TYR A 257 15.18 15.07 16.94
N LEU A 258 14.04 15.12 16.23
CA LEU A 258 13.42 16.36 15.76
C LEU A 258 11.96 16.51 16.18
N ASP A 259 11.44 15.69 17.09
CA ASP A 259 10.04 15.66 17.52
C ASP A 259 9.56 17.02 18.05
N ASP A 260 10.43 17.78 18.69
CA ASP A 260 10.14 19.13 19.18
C ASP A 260 9.99 20.18 18.04
N LEU A 261 10.50 19.89 16.82
CA LEU A 261 10.56 20.85 15.73
C LEU A 261 9.66 20.48 14.55
N LEU A 262 9.54 19.19 14.26
CA LEU A 262 8.86 18.67 13.08
C LEU A 262 8.07 17.40 13.44
N ASP A 263 6.81 17.39 13.08
CA ASP A 263 6.00 16.18 13.15
C ASP A 263 6.45 15.14 12.09
N ARG A 264 6.05 13.89 12.29
CA ARG A 264 6.43 12.76 11.47
C ARG A 264 6.16 12.96 9.98
N ASP A 265 5.03 13.59 9.66
CA ASP A 265 4.61 13.80 8.28
C ASP A 265 5.46 14.89 7.61
N SER A 266 5.81 15.96 8.35
CA SER A 266 6.72 17.01 7.88
C SER A 266 8.10 16.48 7.55
N ILE A 267 8.63 15.54 8.35
CA ILE A 267 9.91 14.87 8.08
C ILE A 267 9.84 14.08 6.77
N ALA A 268 8.76 13.31 6.56
CA ALA A 268 8.55 12.56 5.34
C ALA A 268 8.51 13.47 4.11
N PHE A 269 7.77 14.59 4.18
CA PHE A 269 7.68 15.54 3.09
C PHE A 269 8.99 16.28 2.82
N ALA A 270 9.69 16.71 3.86
CA ALA A 270 10.99 17.34 3.73
C ALA A 270 11.99 16.42 3.02
N PHE A 271 12.01 15.14 3.42
CA PHE A 271 12.84 14.13 2.75
C PHE A 271 12.45 13.93 1.29
N LEU A 272 11.14 13.81 1.00
CA LEU A 272 10.63 13.69 -0.36
C LEU A 272 11.09 14.86 -1.24
N ILE A 273 10.88 16.10 -0.78
CA ILE A 273 11.24 17.30 -1.51
C ILE A 273 12.74 17.32 -1.78
N LEU A 274 13.55 17.05 -0.76
CA LEU A 274 15.02 17.02 -0.88
C LEU A 274 15.47 16.01 -1.94
N VAL A 275 14.94 14.80 -1.92
CA VAL A 275 15.31 13.78 -2.90
C VAL A 275 14.85 14.16 -4.30
N LEU A 276 13.64 14.70 -4.48
CA LEU A 276 13.15 15.10 -5.80
C LEU A 276 13.88 16.32 -6.36
N MET A 277 14.39 17.21 -5.52
CA MET A 277 15.26 18.32 -5.95
C MET A 277 16.59 17.80 -6.52
N ILE A 278 17.14 16.72 -5.94
CA ILE A 278 18.41 16.12 -6.39
C ILE A 278 18.21 15.13 -7.53
N ARG A 279 17.12 14.35 -7.47
CA ARG A 279 16.77 13.26 -8.41
C ARG A 279 15.32 13.33 -8.84
N PRO A 280 14.93 14.23 -9.77
CA PRO A 280 13.52 14.44 -10.16
C PRO A 280 12.85 13.21 -10.79
N LYS A 281 13.61 12.23 -11.29
CA LYS A 281 13.08 10.98 -11.85
C LYS A 281 12.98 9.85 -10.82
N GLY A 282 13.29 10.11 -9.54
CA GLY A 282 13.38 9.09 -8.50
C GLY A 282 14.76 8.43 -8.40
N ILE A 283 14.98 7.68 -7.31
CA ILE A 283 16.31 7.12 -6.97
C ILE A 283 16.71 5.97 -7.91
N PHE A 284 15.73 5.15 -8.35
CA PHE A 284 15.96 3.88 -9.06
C PHE A 284 15.39 3.85 -10.48
N THR A 285 15.15 5.01 -11.08
CA THR A 285 14.72 5.05 -12.49
C THR A 285 15.91 4.70 -13.38
N LYS A 286 15.79 3.66 -14.19
CA LYS A 286 16.73 3.43 -15.29
C LYS A 286 16.53 4.57 -16.29
N GLY A 287 17.59 5.33 -16.55
CA GLY A 287 17.65 6.38 -17.55
C GLY A 287 17.38 5.87 -18.95
#